data_8590e910e9b2289b384e7d6a1171f6e8
#
_entry.id   8590e910e9b2289b384e7d6a1171f6e8
#
_cell.length_a   1.000
_cell.length_b   1.000
_cell.length_c   1.000
_cell.angle_alpha   90.00
_cell.angle_beta   90.00
_cell.angle_gamma   90.00
#
_symmetry.space_group_name_H-M   'P 1'
#
loop_
_entity.id
_entity.type
_entity.pdbx_description
1 polymer ?
#
loop_
_entity_poly.entity_id
_entity_poly.type
_entity_poly.pdbx_seq_one_letter_code
_entity_poly.pdbx_strand_id
1 'polypeptide(L)'
;SAVMSLGTSLATKFLVDAVVQHIGAKLPQYITLVIGLAVFQYVFQALTSWLSAVVGSRANNEIRHDIYSHIVSAAWEDIGAFHSGDLLNRLEGDAASVSSGVIGFIPTAVTRFVQFFGALGIVLYYDKTMAVLALMSAPFLFISSRFLLKTIRKYNKQSRELNGKILSYSEESVQNIQVIKAFDLTRQYISNFKTILENYRSMRLEYDKFSILLTFCLSMLGLIVSYSCYGWGVYRLWQGAI
;
A
#
# COMPACT_ATOMS: atom_id res chain seq x y z
N SER A 1 -4.85 16.75 -2.52
CA SER A 1 -5.48 15.69 -3.35
C SER A 1 -6.84 15.24 -2.81
N ALA A 2 -6.98 14.89 -1.49
CA ALA A 2 -8.24 14.41 -0.89
C ALA A 2 -9.40 15.42 -1.01
N VAL A 3 -9.16 16.67 -0.62
CA VAL A 3 -10.18 17.74 -0.71
C VAL A 3 -10.61 17.99 -2.16
N MET A 4 -9.67 17.89 -3.11
CA MET A 4 -9.99 18.06 -4.53
C MET A 4 -10.84 16.91 -5.08
N SER A 5 -10.58 15.67 -4.68
CA SER A 5 -11.41 14.53 -5.10
C SER A 5 -12.85 14.66 -4.58
N LEU A 6 -13.02 15.18 -3.35
CA LEU A 6 -14.34 15.50 -2.81
C LEU A 6 -15.01 16.65 -3.57
N GLY A 7 -14.24 17.69 -3.93
CA GLY A 7 -14.72 18.80 -4.76
C GLY A 7 -15.16 18.35 -6.15
N THR A 8 -14.40 17.46 -6.80
CA THR A 8 -14.79 16.88 -8.10
C THR A 8 -16.05 16.06 -7.99
N SER A 9 -16.23 15.29 -6.90
CA SER A 9 -17.45 14.51 -6.66
C SER A 9 -18.69 15.42 -6.50
N LEU A 10 -18.54 16.54 -5.78
CA LEU A 10 -19.61 17.55 -5.63
C LEU A 10 -19.92 18.25 -6.95
N ALA A 11 -18.88 18.62 -7.72
CA ALA A 11 -19.08 19.23 -9.05
C ALA A 11 -19.79 18.26 -10.02
N THR A 12 -19.46 16.98 -9.96
CA THR A 12 -20.16 15.94 -10.74
C THR A 12 -21.62 15.84 -10.34
N LYS A 13 -21.96 15.97 -9.04
CA LYS A 13 -23.35 16.03 -8.61
C LYS A 13 -24.08 17.19 -9.26
N PHE A 14 -23.53 18.42 -9.20
CA PHE A 14 -24.17 19.60 -9.83
C PHE A 14 -24.33 19.42 -11.35
N LEU A 15 -23.41 18.72 -12.02
CA LEU A 15 -23.54 18.38 -13.43
C LEU A 15 -24.74 17.44 -13.65
N VAL A 16 -24.87 16.39 -12.85
CA VAL A 16 -25.98 15.43 -12.96
C VAL A 16 -27.31 16.13 -12.66
N ASP A 17 -27.38 16.96 -11.62
CA ASP A 17 -28.58 17.72 -11.27
C ASP A 17 -29.01 18.66 -12.42
N ALA A 18 -28.05 19.31 -13.08
CA ALA A 18 -28.34 20.19 -14.25
C ALA A 18 -28.86 19.41 -15.44
N VAL A 19 -28.39 18.17 -15.65
CA VAL A 19 -28.89 17.28 -16.72
C VAL A 19 -30.34 16.83 -16.41
N VAL A 20 -30.59 16.39 -15.18
CA VAL A 20 -31.90 15.89 -14.73
C VAL A 20 -32.96 17.01 -14.78
N GLN A 21 -32.58 18.22 -14.40
CA GLN A 21 -33.48 19.39 -14.42
C GLN A 21 -33.61 20.05 -15.80
N HIS A 22 -33.00 19.49 -16.85
CA HIS A 22 -33.02 19.99 -18.23
C HIS A 22 -32.55 21.46 -18.37
N ILE A 23 -31.68 21.93 -17.50
CA ILE A 23 -31.10 23.29 -17.52
C ILE A 23 -29.93 23.33 -18.53
N GLY A 24 -30.25 23.24 -19.84
CA GLY A 24 -29.25 23.18 -20.90
C GLY A 24 -28.29 24.35 -20.97
N ALA A 25 -28.71 25.55 -20.58
CA ALA A 25 -27.86 26.76 -20.58
C ALA A 25 -26.65 26.70 -19.63
N LYS A 26 -26.72 25.94 -18.54
CA LYS A 26 -25.63 25.82 -17.55
C LYS A 26 -24.76 24.59 -17.75
N LEU A 27 -25.14 23.66 -18.63
CA LEU A 27 -24.44 22.41 -18.87
C LEU A 27 -22.96 22.61 -19.27
N PRO A 28 -22.61 23.49 -20.25
CA PRO A 28 -21.23 23.68 -20.64
C PRO A 28 -20.37 24.28 -19.49
N GLN A 29 -20.97 25.09 -18.63
CA GLN A 29 -20.26 25.67 -17.47
C GLN A 29 -19.89 24.56 -16.45
N TYR A 30 -20.80 23.65 -16.14
CA TYR A 30 -20.51 22.55 -15.20
C TYR A 30 -19.54 21.53 -15.79
N ILE A 31 -19.62 21.25 -17.09
CA ILE A 31 -18.65 20.39 -17.79
C ILE A 31 -17.25 21.00 -17.70
N THR A 32 -17.10 22.29 -18.03
CA THR A 32 -15.81 23.00 -17.94
C THR A 32 -15.27 23.02 -16.52
N LEU A 33 -16.15 23.19 -15.52
CA LEU A 33 -15.76 23.17 -14.11
C LEU A 33 -15.26 21.78 -13.69
N VAL A 34 -15.97 20.71 -14.05
CA VAL A 34 -15.54 19.33 -13.71
C VAL A 34 -14.20 18.99 -14.37
N ILE A 35 -14.05 19.32 -15.67
CA ILE A 35 -12.79 19.09 -16.40
C ILE A 35 -11.67 19.94 -15.78
N GLY A 36 -11.91 21.21 -15.48
CA GLY A 36 -10.94 22.10 -14.85
C GLY A 36 -10.47 21.57 -13.50
N LEU A 37 -11.40 21.15 -12.64
CA LEU A 37 -11.07 20.53 -11.35
C LEU A 37 -10.31 19.23 -11.51
N ALA A 38 -10.65 18.39 -12.49
CA ALA A 38 -9.95 17.14 -12.76
C ALA A 38 -8.51 17.41 -13.23
N VAL A 39 -8.32 18.30 -14.18
CA VAL A 39 -6.97 18.70 -14.64
C VAL A 39 -6.15 19.28 -13.48
N PHE A 40 -6.73 20.17 -12.71
CA PHE A 40 -6.07 20.76 -11.53
C PHE A 40 -5.69 19.69 -10.50
N GLN A 41 -6.57 18.70 -10.27
CA GLN A 41 -6.28 17.58 -9.39
C GLN A 41 -5.07 16.78 -9.86
N TYR A 42 -4.95 16.46 -11.17
CA TYR A 42 -3.80 15.72 -11.70
C TYR A 42 -2.52 16.54 -11.63
N VAL A 43 -2.55 17.83 -11.94
CA VAL A 43 -1.39 18.72 -11.79
C VAL A 43 -0.92 18.77 -10.34
N PHE A 44 -1.86 18.94 -9.40
CA PHE A 44 -1.55 18.96 -7.97
C PHE A 44 -1.04 17.61 -7.46
N GLN A 45 -1.57 16.50 -8.00
CA GLN A 45 -1.06 15.15 -7.72
C GLN A 45 0.39 14.99 -8.18
N ALA A 46 0.71 15.46 -9.39
CA ALA A 46 2.07 15.39 -9.92
C ALA A 46 3.04 16.23 -9.08
N LEU A 47 2.64 17.45 -8.70
CA LEU A 47 3.44 18.32 -7.82
C LEU A 47 3.68 17.68 -6.45
N THR A 48 2.64 17.08 -5.85
CA THR A 48 2.76 16.40 -4.55
C THR A 48 3.67 15.19 -4.63
N SER A 49 3.58 14.41 -5.72
CA SER A 49 4.44 13.25 -5.95
C SER A 49 5.90 13.66 -6.13
N TRP A 50 6.15 14.73 -6.90
CA TRP A 50 7.50 15.26 -7.09
C TRP A 50 8.10 15.78 -5.78
N LEU A 51 7.31 16.55 -5.01
CA LEU A 51 7.75 17.07 -3.71
C LEU A 51 8.04 15.92 -2.73
N SER A 52 7.20 14.89 -2.70
CA SER A 52 7.40 13.70 -1.88
C SER A 52 8.69 12.96 -2.28
N ALA A 53 8.99 12.87 -3.58
CA ALA A 53 10.22 12.26 -4.06
C ALA A 53 11.47 13.07 -3.63
N VAL A 54 11.42 14.40 -3.72
CA VAL A 54 12.52 15.29 -3.28
C VAL A 54 12.75 15.17 -1.77
N VAL A 55 11.68 15.27 -0.97
CA VAL A 55 11.76 15.13 0.49
C VAL A 55 12.24 13.74 0.87
N GLY A 56 11.73 12.70 0.17
CA GLY A 56 12.14 11.32 0.37
C GLY A 56 13.62 11.07 0.13
N SER A 57 14.11 11.59 -0.98
CA SER A 57 15.54 11.47 -1.33
C SER A 57 16.43 12.19 -0.31
N ARG A 58 16.04 13.40 0.11
CA ARG A 58 16.80 14.15 1.14
C ARG A 58 16.81 13.42 2.48
N ALA A 59 15.65 12.99 2.97
CA ALA A 59 15.55 12.28 4.23
C ALA A 59 16.35 10.96 4.22
N ASN A 60 16.31 10.22 3.11
CA ASN A 60 17.12 9.01 2.95
C ASN A 60 18.63 9.31 3.01
N ASN A 61 19.06 10.37 2.35
CA ASN A 61 20.47 10.77 2.38
C ASN A 61 20.90 11.28 3.75
N GLU A 62 20.06 12.02 4.47
CA GLU A 62 20.36 12.48 5.85
C GLU A 62 20.45 11.28 6.81
N ILE A 63 19.50 10.35 6.77
CA ILE A 63 19.54 9.13 7.59
C ILE A 63 20.82 8.33 7.30
N ARG A 64 21.20 8.16 6.03
CA ARG A 64 22.44 7.48 5.65
C ARG A 64 23.68 8.22 6.16
N HIS A 65 23.69 9.53 6.03
CA HIS A 65 24.78 10.36 6.54
C HIS A 65 24.94 10.22 8.06
N ASP A 66 23.83 10.27 8.79
CA ASP A 66 23.85 10.14 10.25
C ASP A 66 24.31 8.75 10.68
N ILE A 67 23.80 7.68 10.05
CA ILE A 67 24.27 6.31 10.31
C ILE A 67 25.76 6.18 10.02
N TYR A 68 26.20 6.68 8.85
CA TYR A 68 27.63 6.63 8.47
C TYR A 68 28.51 7.41 9.45
N SER A 69 28.11 8.61 9.82
CA SER A 69 28.79 9.45 10.80
C SER A 69 28.91 8.74 12.15
N HIS A 70 27.84 8.09 12.63
CA HIS A 70 27.86 7.29 13.85
C HIS A 70 28.82 6.10 13.76
N ILE A 71 28.80 5.37 12.64
CA ILE A 71 29.69 4.24 12.42
C ILE A 71 31.15 4.69 12.46
N VAL A 72 31.49 5.78 11.76
CA VAL A 72 32.90 6.24 11.68
C VAL A 72 33.39 6.88 12.98
N SER A 73 32.48 7.51 13.74
CA SER A 73 32.83 8.17 15.02
C SER A 73 32.77 7.25 16.24
N ALA A 74 32.20 6.06 16.12
CA ALA A 74 32.10 5.10 17.23
C ALA A 74 33.44 4.50 17.58
N ALA A 75 33.62 4.10 18.85
CA ALA A 75 34.84 3.45 19.31
C ALA A 75 35.03 2.09 18.62
N TRP A 76 36.27 1.72 18.35
CA TRP A 76 36.59 0.45 17.67
C TRP A 76 36.03 -0.78 18.41
N GLU A 77 36.00 -0.74 19.73
CA GLU A 77 35.47 -1.81 20.59
C GLU A 77 33.98 -2.06 20.32
N ASP A 78 33.20 -0.99 20.07
CA ASP A 78 31.76 -1.08 19.80
C ASP A 78 31.50 -1.61 18.39
N ILE A 79 32.33 -1.23 17.42
CA ILE A 79 32.17 -1.64 16.01
C ILE A 79 32.70 -3.04 15.76
N GLY A 80 33.76 -3.43 16.45
CA GLY A 80 34.42 -4.74 16.30
C GLY A 80 33.52 -5.94 16.58
N ALA A 81 32.42 -5.72 17.31
CA ALA A 81 31.37 -6.73 17.55
C ALA A 81 30.44 -6.98 16.34
N PHE A 82 30.40 -6.07 15.36
CA PHE A 82 29.53 -6.18 14.21
C PHE A 82 30.28 -6.65 12.95
N HIS A 83 29.67 -7.51 12.17
CA HIS A 83 30.19 -7.85 10.85
C HIS A 83 30.00 -6.66 9.90
N SER A 84 30.96 -6.43 9.01
CA SER A 84 30.90 -5.34 8.02
C SER A 84 29.63 -5.41 7.16
N GLY A 85 29.14 -6.61 6.85
CA GLY A 85 27.89 -6.82 6.13
C GLY A 85 26.66 -6.31 6.88
N ASP A 86 26.61 -6.45 8.20
CA ASP A 86 25.51 -5.93 9.02
C ASP A 86 25.48 -4.40 9.03
N LEU A 87 26.64 -3.76 9.14
CA LEU A 87 26.76 -2.30 9.11
C LEU A 87 26.34 -1.75 7.75
N LEU A 88 26.75 -2.39 6.66
CA LEU A 88 26.33 -2.02 5.31
C LEU A 88 24.81 -2.23 5.10
N ASN A 89 24.25 -3.31 5.61
CA ASN A 89 22.81 -3.56 5.52
C ASN A 89 22.00 -2.50 6.29
N ARG A 90 22.46 -2.05 7.45
CA ARG A 90 21.82 -0.95 8.19
C ARG A 90 21.91 0.36 7.42
N LEU A 91 23.09 0.66 6.84
CA LEU A 91 23.32 1.87 6.07
C LEU A 91 22.47 1.94 4.79
N GLU A 92 22.34 0.83 4.06
CA GLU A 92 21.64 0.79 2.77
C GLU A 92 20.19 0.34 2.90
N GLY A 93 19.95 -0.80 3.56
CA GLY A 93 18.63 -1.45 3.62
C GLY A 93 17.69 -0.82 4.65
N ASP A 94 18.15 -0.70 5.90
CA ASP A 94 17.30 -0.20 6.98
C ASP A 94 17.03 1.29 6.81
N ALA A 95 18.02 2.10 6.42
CA ALA A 95 17.84 3.53 6.13
C ALA A 95 16.78 3.76 5.04
N ALA A 96 16.85 3.02 3.93
CA ALA A 96 15.88 3.11 2.85
C ALA A 96 14.48 2.66 3.31
N SER A 97 14.39 1.61 4.13
CA SER A 97 13.13 1.08 4.66
C SER A 97 12.44 2.08 5.60
N VAL A 98 13.18 2.68 6.51
CA VAL A 98 12.67 3.71 7.43
C VAL A 98 12.21 4.95 6.66
N SER A 99 13.05 5.45 5.76
CA SER A 99 12.73 6.63 4.93
C SER A 99 11.46 6.41 4.10
N SER A 100 11.38 5.30 3.37
CA SER A 100 10.20 4.98 2.53
C SER A 100 8.94 4.73 3.36
N GLY A 101 9.07 4.10 4.53
CA GLY A 101 7.98 3.86 5.46
C GLY A 101 7.36 5.16 5.97
N VAL A 102 8.17 6.09 6.47
CA VAL A 102 7.69 7.36 7.02
C VAL A 102 7.09 8.24 5.91
N ILE A 103 7.80 8.41 4.79
CA ILE A 103 7.40 9.32 3.72
C ILE A 103 6.23 8.78 2.90
N GLY A 104 6.13 7.46 2.73
CA GLY A 104 5.01 6.84 2.01
C GLY A 104 3.76 6.66 2.87
N PHE A 105 3.93 6.17 4.10
CA PHE A 105 2.80 5.79 4.94
C PHE A 105 2.06 6.99 5.55
N ILE A 106 2.77 7.96 6.15
CA ILE A 106 2.13 9.06 6.87
C ILE A 106 1.25 9.93 5.95
N PRO A 107 1.74 10.46 4.81
CA PRO A 107 0.89 11.25 3.92
C PRO A 107 -0.28 10.44 3.35
N THR A 108 -0.06 9.17 3.05
CA THR A 108 -1.12 8.29 2.54
C THR A 108 -2.20 8.07 3.61
N ALA A 109 -1.82 7.78 4.84
CA ALA A 109 -2.75 7.61 5.95
C ALA A 109 -3.58 8.89 6.17
N VAL A 110 -2.94 10.04 6.28
CA VAL A 110 -3.63 11.34 6.43
C VAL A 110 -4.60 11.60 5.27
N THR A 111 -4.16 11.36 4.03
CA THR A 111 -5.01 11.53 2.84
C THR A 111 -6.24 10.63 2.91
N ARG A 112 -6.08 9.35 3.29
CA ARG A 112 -7.19 8.39 3.42
C ARG A 112 -8.15 8.76 4.55
N PHE A 113 -7.63 9.24 5.69
CA PHE A 113 -8.46 9.76 6.77
C PHE A 113 -9.32 10.95 6.31
N VAL A 114 -8.72 11.95 5.67
CA VAL A 114 -9.45 13.12 5.15
C VAL A 114 -10.49 12.70 4.11
N GLN A 115 -10.17 11.77 3.21
CA GLN A 115 -11.13 11.25 2.24
C GLN A 115 -12.30 10.54 2.91
N PHE A 116 -12.02 9.68 3.88
CA PHE A 116 -13.06 8.93 4.58
C PHE A 116 -14.02 9.83 5.36
N PHE A 117 -13.49 10.69 6.21
CA PHE A 117 -14.32 11.59 7.01
C PHE A 117 -15.01 12.67 6.16
N GLY A 118 -14.34 13.15 5.12
CA GLY A 118 -14.94 14.09 4.17
C GLY A 118 -16.08 13.48 3.38
N ALA A 119 -15.89 12.27 2.84
CA ALA A 119 -16.95 11.55 2.14
C ALA A 119 -18.13 11.22 3.09
N LEU A 120 -17.82 10.73 4.30
CA LEU A 120 -18.84 10.45 5.32
C LEU A 120 -19.64 11.72 5.69
N GLY A 121 -18.96 12.86 5.86
CA GLY A 121 -19.62 14.13 6.13
C GLY A 121 -20.55 14.58 5.02
N ILE A 122 -20.13 14.43 3.76
CA ILE A 122 -20.96 14.74 2.59
C ILE A 122 -22.18 13.83 2.58
N VAL A 123 -22.02 12.51 2.72
CA VAL A 123 -23.14 11.56 2.69
C VAL A 123 -24.09 11.81 3.87
N LEU A 124 -23.59 12.08 5.07
CA LEU A 124 -24.43 12.42 6.23
C LEU A 124 -25.25 13.70 6.02
N TYR A 125 -24.70 14.67 5.31
CA TYR A 125 -25.41 15.92 4.99
C TYR A 125 -26.57 15.70 4.03
N TYR A 126 -26.39 14.82 3.02
CA TYR A 126 -27.43 14.56 2.02
C TYR A 126 -28.44 13.50 2.48
N ASP A 127 -27.99 12.39 3.03
CA ASP A 127 -28.88 11.30 3.49
C ASP A 127 -28.25 10.50 4.64
N LYS A 128 -28.87 10.61 5.82
CA LYS A 128 -28.43 9.87 7.02
C LYS A 128 -28.57 8.37 6.84
N THR A 129 -29.55 7.88 6.07
CA THR A 129 -29.80 6.44 5.88
C THR A 129 -28.70 5.81 5.02
N MET A 130 -28.23 6.51 3.99
CA MET A 130 -27.08 6.10 3.18
C MET A 130 -25.78 6.05 4.00
N ALA A 131 -25.58 7.03 4.88
CA ALA A 131 -24.40 7.04 5.76
C ALA A 131 -24.39 5.82 6.70
N VAL A 132 -25.54 5.46 7.27
CA VAL A 132 -25.64 4.26 8.12
C VAL A 132 -25.35 2.99 7.31
N LEU A 133 -25.89 2.84 6.11
CA LEU A 133 -25.59 1.70 5.23
C LEU A 133 -24.11 1.59 4.90
N ALA A 134 -23.46 2.72 4.57
CA ALA A 134 -22.02 2.76 4.33
C ALA A 134 -21.21 2.38 5.57
N LEU A 135 -21.60 2.85 6.77
CA LEU A 135 -20.94 2.53 8.02
C LEU A 135 -21.12 1.07 8.44
N MET A 136 -22.24 0.41 8.09
CA MET A 136 -22.43 -1.01 8.36
C MET A 136 -21.40 -1.92 7.69
N SER A 137 -20.73 -1.46 6.63
CA SER A 137 -19.61 -2.18 6.01
C SER A 137 -18.32 -2.16 6.85
N ALA A 138 -18.12 -1.16 7.73
CA ALA A 138 -16.89 -0.97 8.49
C ALA A 138 -16.57 -2.14 9.46
N PRO A 139 -17.50 -2.66 10.28
CA PRO A 139 -17.21 -3.78 11.16
C PRO A 139 -16.79 -5.04 10.39
N PHE A 140 -17.35 -5.26 9.20
CA PHE A 140 -17.00 -6.39 8.36
C PHE A 140 -15.56 -6.28 7.83
N LEU A 141 -15.17 -5.09 7.38
CA LEU A 141 -13.79 -4.82 6.96
C LEU A 141 -12.80 -4.96 8.12
N PHE A 142 -13.20 -4.53 9.32
CA PHE A 142 -12.36 -4.65 10.51
C PHE A 142 -12.12 -6.11 10.92
N ILE A 143 -13.14 -6.94 10.89
CA ILE A 143 -13.03 -8.38 11.17
C ILE A 143 -12.13 -9.06 10.12
N SER A 144 -12.37 -8.79 8.84
CA SER A 144 -11.56 -9.33 7.74
C SER A 144 -10.09 -8.95 7.84
N SER A 145 -9.80 -7.71 8.27
CA SER A 145 -8.42 -7.24 8.45
C SER A 145 -7.65 -8.00 9.53
N ARG A 146 -8.31 -8.42 10.60
CA ARG A 146 -7.67 -9.23 11.66
C ARG A 146 -7.20 -10.61 11.15
N PHE A 147 -8.03 -11.29 10.35
CA PHE A 147 -7.64 -12.56 9.71
C PHE A 147 -6.47 -12.37 8.76
N LEU A 148 -6.52 -11.32 7.95
CA LEU A 148 -5.42 -10.96 7.03
C LEU A 148 -4.11 -10.74 7.78
N LEU A 149 -4.12 -9.90 8.81
CA LEU A 149 -2.92 -9.58 9.59
C LEU A 149 -2.29 -10.82 10.24
N LYS A 150 -3.10 -11.76 10.76
CA LYS A 150 -2.61 -13.01 11.33
C LYS A 150 -1.88 -13.86 10.28
N THR A 151 -2.47 -13.98 9.10
CA THR A 151 -1.89 -14.75 7.99
C THR A 151 -0.63 -14.10 7.44
N ILE A 152 -0.62 -12.76 7.27
CA ILE A 152 0.59 -12.01 6.85
C ILE A 152 1.73 -12.20 7.86
N ARG A 153 1.45 -12.14 9.16
CA ARG A 153 2.49 -12.35 10.19
C ARG A 153 3.08 -13.75 10.12
N LYS A 154 2.24 -14.78 9.96
CA LYS A 154 2.67 -16.17 9.80
C LYS A 154 3.56 -16.32 8.55
N TYR A 155 3.11 -15.79 7.43
CA TYR A 155 3.85 -15.80 6.17
C TYR A 155 5.21 -15.09 6.28
N ASN A 156 5.23 -13.88 6.84
CA ASN A 156 6.46 -13.11 7.01
C ASN A 156 7.49 -13.83 7.91
N LYS A 157 7.02 -14.58 8.93
CA LYS A 157 7.90 -15.40 9.75
C LYS A 157 8.50 -16.55 8.94
N GLN A 158 7.67 -17.33 8.27
CA GLN A 158 8.11 -18.45 7.42
C GLN A 158 9.01 -18.00 6.26
N SER A 159 8.69 -16.86 5.65
CA SER A 159 9.49 -16.27 4.58
C SER A 159 10.90 -15.90 5.06
N ARG A 160 11.01 -15.30 6.25
CA ARG A 160 12.32 -14.99 6.85
C ARG A 160 13.14 -16.24 7.18
N GLU A 161 12.49 -17.27 7.72
CA GLU A 161 13.18 -18.54 8.03
C GLU A 161 13.70 -19.23 6.76
N LEU A 162 12.89 -19.26 5.69
CA LEU A 162 13.31 -19.87 4.42
C LEU A 162 14.34 -19.02 3.66
N ASN A 163 14.19 -17.69 3.68
CA ASN A 163 15.22 -16.80 3.13
C ASN A 163 16.56 -16.93 3.88
N GLY A 164 16.50 -17.08 5.20
CA GLY A 164 17.69 -17.38 5.99
C GLY A 164 18.38 -18.67 5.54
N LYS A 165 17.61 -19.75 5.30
CA LYS A 165 18.16 -21.01 4.78
C LYS A 165 18.78 -20.86 3.37
N ILE A 166 18.12 -20.09 2.50
CA ILE A 166 18.64 -19.80 1.15
C ILE A 166 19.98 -19.06 1.27
N LEU A 167 20.03 -18.03 2.11
CA LEU A 167 21.24 -17.23 2.30
C LEU A 167 22.39 -18.06 2.88
N SER A 168 22.14 -18.78 3.99
CA SER A 168 23.16 -19.62 4.64
C SER A 168 23.69 -20.70 3.69
N TYR A 169 22.80 -21.35 2.92
CA TYR A 169 23.23 -22.36 1.96
C TYR A 169 24.06 -21.77 0.82
N SER A 170 23.67 -20.57 0.36
CA SER A 170 24.42 -19.85 -0.68
C SER A 170 25.81 -19.44 -0.18
N GLU A 171 25.89 -18.90 1.05
CA GLU A 171 27.13 -18.49 1.67
C GLU A 171 28.07 -19.70 1.88
N GLU A 172 27.57 -20.80 2.45
CA GLU A 172 28.32 -22.04 2.60
C GLU A 172 28.83 -22.56 1.26
N SER A 173 27.99 -22.54 0.23
CA SER A 173 28.36 -23.02 -1.11
C SER A 173 29.47 -22.16 -1.73
N VAL A 174 29.42 -20.84 -1.56
CA VAL A 174 30.45 -19.93 -2.08
C VAL A 174 31.75 -20.07 -1.31
N GLN A 175 31.69 -20.15 0.02
CA GLN A 175 32.88 -20.33 0.87
C GLN A 175 33.61 -21.65 0.57
N ASN A 176 32.84 -22.72 0.31
CA ASN A 176 33.39 -24.06 0.09
C ASN A 176 33.47 -24.45 -1.41
N ILE A 177 33.41 -23.46 -2.33
CA ILE A 177 33.34 -23.75 -3.79
C ILE A 177 34.51 -24.60 -4.29
N GLN A 178 35.69 -24.45 -3.71
CA GLN A 178 36.87 -25.24 -4.06
C GLN A 178 36.67 -26.72 -3.67
N VAL A 179 36.15 -26.97 -2.48
CA VAL A 179 35.87 -28.33 -1.98
C VAL A 179 34.77 -28.98 -2.80
N ILE A 180 33.67 -28.27 -3.11
CA ILE A 180 32.57 -28.75 -3.93
C ILE A 180 33.08 -29.20 -5.31
N LYS A 181 33.99 -28.43 -5.93
CA LYS A 181 34.59 -28.77 -7.22
C LYS A 181 35.59 -29.91 -7.14
N ALA A 182 36.44 -29.93 -6.10
CA ALA A 182 37.46 -30.96 -5.93
C ALA A 182 36.86 -32.36 -5.70
N PHE A 183 35.70 -32.44 -5.04
CA PHE A 183 35.00 -33.67 -4.75
C PHE A 183 33.85 -34.00 -5.73
N ASP A 184 33.69 -33.24 -6.81
CA ASP A 184 32.62 -33.36 -7.82
C ASP A 184 31.19 -33.32 -7.20
N LEU A 185 30.99 -32.58 -6.15
CA LEU A 185 29.69 -32.43 -5.46
C LEU A 185 28.75 -31.42 -6.12
N THR A 186 29.13 -30.83 -7.26
CA THR A 186 28.42 -29.74 -7.94
C THR A 186 26.96 -30.09 -8.20
N ARG A 187 26.67 -31.29 -8.73
CA ARG A 187 25.30 -31.70 -9.02
C ARG A 187 24.44 -31.84 -7.77
N GLN A 188 25.01 -32.34 -6.69
CA GLN A 188 24.33 -32.50 -5.40
C GLN A 188 23.97 -31.14 -4.78
N TYR A 189 24.91 -30.20 -4.77
CA TYR A 189 24.68 -28.86 -4.24
C TYR A 189 23.61 -28.11 -5.03
N ILE A 190 23.63 -28.19 -6.37
CA ILE A 190 22.60 -27.62 -7.23
C ILE A 190 21.22 -28.22 -6.94
N SER A 191 21.15 -29.56 -6.80
CA SER A 191 19.88 -30.25 -6.49
C SER A 191 19.32 -29.85 -5.12
N ASN A 192 20.16 -29.78 -4.10
CA ASN A 192 19.75 -29.36 -2.76
C ASN A 192 19.27 -27.91 -2.74
N PHE A 193 19.98 -27.00 -3.42
CA PHE A 193 19.58 -25.62 -3.54
C PHE A 193 18.21 -25.48 -4.23
N LYS A 194 17.99 -26.24 -5.31
CA LYS A 194 16.69 -26.29 -5.99
C LYS A 194 15.57 -26.72 -5.05
N THR A 195 15.81 -27.73 -4.20
CA THR A 195 14.82 -28.19 -3.21
C THR A 195 14.47 -27.09 -2.21
N ILE A 196 15.45 -26.32 -1.74
CA ILE A 196 15.23 -25.18 -0.84
C ILE A 196 14.38 -24.10 -1.54
N LEU A 197 14.68 -23.79 -2.82
CA LEU A 197 13.92 -22.83 -3.61
C LEU A 197 12.47 -23.31 -3.89
N GLU A 198 12.27 -24.61 -4.13
CA GLU A 198 10.94 -25.18 -4.33
C GLU A 198 10.09 -25.10 -3.04
N ASN A 199 10.68 -25.33 -1.87
CA ASN A 199 10.01 -25.14 -0.59
C ASN A 199 9.62 -23.67 -0.36
N TYR A 200 10.48 -22.73 -0.71
CA TYR A 200 10.17 -21.30 -0.65
C TYR A 200 9.03 -20.94 -1.62
N ARG A 201 9.10 -21.46 -2.86
CA ARG A 201 8.07 -21.24 -3.88
C ARG A 201 6.71 -21.78 -3.45
N SER A 202 6.66 -23.00 -2.92
CA SER A 202 5.39 -23.61 -2.49
C SER A 202 4.73 -22.80 -1.38
N MET A 203 5.49 -22.38 -0.38
CA MET A 203 5.01 -21.51 0.70
C MET A 203 4.49 -20.19 0.17
N ARG A 204 5.21 -19.55 -0.77
CA ARG A 204 4.79 -18.30 -1.40
C ARG A 204 3.50 -18.45 -2.19
N LEU A 205 3.36 -19.54 -2.96
CA LEU A 205 2.14 -19.81 -3.72
C LEU A 205 0.92 -20.06 -2.83
N GLU A 206 1.09 -20.71 -1.66
CA GLU A 206 0.01 -20.85 -0.68
C GLU A 206 -0.46 -19.49 -0.14
N TYR A 207 0.48 -18.63 0.18
CA TYR A 207 0.16 -17.27 0.61
C TYR A 207 -0.52 -16.45 -0.49
N ASP A 208 0.00 -16.50 -1.72
CA ASP A 208 -0.56 -15.77 -2.85
C ASP A 208 -1.99 -16.23 -3.16
N LYS A 209 -2.27 -17.54 -3.12
CA LYS A 209 -3.64 -18.09 -3.26
C LYS A 209 -4.57 -17.53 -2.19
N PHE A 210 -4.13 -17.54 -0.93
CA PHE A 210 -4.93 -16.98 0.16
C PHE A 210 -5.16 -15.48 -0.01
N SER A 211 -4.13 -14.74 -0.38
CA SER A 211 -4.18 -13.28 -0.60
C SER A 211 -5.13 -12.91 -1.75
N ILE A 212 -5.05 -13.65 -2.86
CA ILE A 212 -5.94 -13.46 -4.02
C ILE A 212 -7.40 -13.75 -3.64
N LEU A 213 -7.65 -14.87 -2.98
CA LEU A 213 -9.00 -15.23 -2.53
C LEU A 213 -9.58 -14.17 -1.59
N LEU A 214 -8.79 -13.71 -0.62
CA LEU A 214 -9.22 -12.69 0.32
C LEU A 214 -9.49 -11.36 -0.40
N THR A 215 -8.60 -10.93 -1.29
CA THR A 215 -8.79 -9.71 -2.08
C THR A 215 -10.05 -9.81 -2.94
N PHE A 216 -10.29 -10.96 -3.55
CA PHE A 216 -11.51 -11.22 -4.31
C PHE A 216 -12.77 -11.09 -3.44
N CYS A 217 -12.78 -11.74 -2.26
CA CYS A 217 -13.90 -11.63 -1.32
C CYS A 217 -14.14 -10.18 -0.87
N LEU A 218 -13.08 -9.46 -0.53
CA LEU A 218 -13.19 -8.03 -0.13
C LEU A 218 -13.70 -7.15 -1.28
N SER A 219 -13.25 -7.41 -2.50
CA SER A 219 -13.73 -6.68 -3.70
C SER A 219 -15.21 -6.97 -3.99
N MET A 220 -15.64 -8.23 -3.86
CA MET A 220 -17.06 -8.60 -4.00
C MET A 220 -17.93 -7.92 -2.95
N LEU A 221 -17.48 -7.87 -1.71
CA LEU A 221 -18.18 -7.14 -0.64
C LEU A 221 -18.24 -5.64 -0.94
N GLY A 222 -17.15 -5.05 -1.41
CA GLY A 222 -17.13 -3.65 -1.85
C GLY A 222 -18.14 -3.37 -2.96
N LEU A 223 -18.26 -4.28 -3.92
CA LEU A 223 -19.28 -4.20 -4.98
C LEU A 223 -20.70 -4.29 -4.42
N ILE A 224 -20.97 -5.26 -3.55
CA ILE A 224 -22.31 -5.43 -2.94
C ILE A 224 -22.70 -4.16 -2.17
N VAL A 225 -21.81 -3.61 -1.35
CA VAL A 225 -22.06 -2.36 -0.61
C VAL A 225 -22.31 -1.20 -1.58
N SER A 226 -21.47 -1.04 -2.60
CA SER A 226 -21.62 0.04 -3.60
C SER A 226 -22.96 -0.05 -4.32
N TYR A 227 -23.31 -1.22 -4.85
CA TYR A 227 -24.59 -1.39 -5.57
C TYR A 227 -25.79 -1.30 -4.63
N SER A 228 -25.68 -1.72 -3.39
CA SER A 228 -26.74 -1.52 -2.38
C SER A 228 -26.96 -0.03 -2.10
N CYS A 229 -25.88 0.76 -1.98
CA CYS A 229 -25.97 2.21 -1.83
C CYS A 229 -26.58 2.87 -3.08
N TYR A 230 -26.14 2.46 -4.28
CA TYR A 230 -26.73 2.98 -5.54
C TYR A 230 -28.20 2.63 -5.65
N GLY A 231 -28.58 1.37 -5.42
CA GLY A 231 -29.97 0.91 -5.49
C GLY A 231 -30.87 1.64 -4.48
N TRP A 232 -30.37 1.83 -3.26
CA TRP A 232 -31.06 2.60 -2.23
C TRP A 232 -31.22 4.07 -2.64
N GLY A 233 -30.18 4.69 -3.21
CA GLY A 233 -30.22 6.05 -3.71
C GLY A 233 -31.25 6.25 -4.83
N VAL A 234 -31.27 5.34 -5.80
CA VAL A 234 -32.27 5.35 -6.89
C VAL A 234 -33.69 5.17 -6.34
N TYR A 235 -33.89 4.26 -5.38
CA TYR A 235 -35.18 4.05 -4.73
C TYR A 235 -35.67 5.31 -4.00
N ARG A 236 -34.79 5.97 -3.24
CA ARG A 236 -35.10 7.23 -2.54
C ARG A 236 -35.40 8.39 -3.49
N LEU A 237 -34.67 8.46 -4.62
CA LEU A 237 -34.93 9.43 -5.68
C LEU A 237 -36.33 9.20 -6.29
N TRP A 238 -36.70 7.95 -6.55
CA TRP A 238 -38.00 7.58 -7.07
C TRP A 238 -39.14 7.95 -6.10
N GLN A 239 -38.93 7.87 -4.82
CA GLN A 239 -39.89 8.31 -3.80
C GLN A 239 -39.94 9.85 -3.62
N GLY A 240 -39.10 10.62 -4.31
CA GLY A 240 -39.02 12.08 -4.14
C GLY A 240 -38.50 12.54 -2.79
N ALA A 241 -37.75 11.69 -2.08
CA ALA A 241 -37.22 11.96 -0.75
C ALA A 241 -35.84 12.63 -0.76
N ILE A 242 -35.22 12.69 -1.94
CA ILE A 242 -33.91 13.34 -2.21
C ILE A 242 -34.04 14.11 -3.51
#